data_0bfade33297f760254a2eef0c86266bf
#
_entry.id   0bfade33297f760254a2eef0c86266bf
#
_cell.length_a   1.000
_cell.length_b   1.000
_cell.length_c   1.000
_cell.angle_alpha   90.00
_cell.angle_beta   90.00
_cell.angle_gamma   90.00
#
_symmetry.space_group_name_H-M   'P 1'
#
loop_
_entity.id
_entity.type
_entity.pdbx_description
1 polymer ?
#
loop_
_entity_poly.entity_id
_entity_poly.type
_entity_poly.pdbx_seq_one_letter_code
_entity_poly.pdbx_strand_id
1 'polypeptide(L)'
;FGALAFGIGTSEVEHVLATQTLIQKPAKNMRITVQGKVRPDVTSKDIILQIIGHIGTAGGTGYVIEYAGEAIRDLSMEGRMTICNMSIEGGARAGLISPDEKTFEYIKGRPYAPKGEDWDKALEFWKTLPTEKNAHYDEEIVIQASDILPQVTWGTSPQDVAPINGKIPDPKEIDDINRRNAVQRSLDYMGLEANQNIKDIKIDRVFIGSCTNGRIEDLREVAKVVEGRKVTIDSMIVPGSGLVKEQAEKEG
;
A
#
# COMPACT_ATOMS: atom_id res chain seq x y z
N PHE A 1 -2.20 10.05 11.99
CA PHE A 1 -2.70 11.25 12.63
C PHE A 1 -3.06 11.06 14.13
N GLY A 2 -2.50 10.04 14.81
CA GLY A 2 -2.72 9.79 16.23
C GLY A 2 -4.02 9.06 16.56
N ALA A 3 -4.71 8.52 15.58
CA ALA A 3 -5.88 7.67 15.77
C ALA A 3 -5.71 6.35 15.02
N LEU A 4 -6.19 5.27 15.60
CA LEU A 4 -6.29 3.98 14.91
C LEU A 4 -7.49 4.04 13.97
N ALA A 5 -7.24 3.96 12.67
CA ALA A 5 -8.25 3.93 11.63
C ALA A 5 -8.13 2.64 10.82
N PHE A 6 -9.26 1.99 10.54
CA PHE A 6 -9.29 0.74 9.78
C PHE A 6 -10.57 0.64 8.94
N GLY A 7 -10.48 -0.14 7.87
CA GLY A 7 -11.63 -0.42 7.02
C GLY A 7 -12.54 -1.48 7.62
N ILE A 8 -13.83 -1.37 7.37
CA ILE A 8 -14.84 -2.36 7.77
C ILE A 8 -15.66 -2.81 6.56
N GLY A 9 -16.16 -4.03 6.60
CA GLY A 9 -17.01 -4.60 5.57
C GLY A 9 -18.46 -4.13 5.63
N THR A 10 -19.24 -4.42 4.60
CA THR A 10 -20.63 -3.94 4.44
C THR A 10 -21.53 -4.35 5.61
N SER A 11 -21.42 -5.58 6.11
CA SER A 11 -22.18 -6.07 7.26
C SER A 11 -21.83 -5.35 8.57
N GLU A 12 -20.58 -4.99 8.73
CA GLU A 12 -20.11 -4.22 9.89
C GLU A 12 -20.56 -2.75 9.81
N VAL A 13 -20.66 -2.19 8.59
CA VAL A 13 -21.21 -0.85 8.36
C VAL A 13 -22.66 -0.78 8.84
N GLU A 14 -23.50 -1.77 8.51
CA GLU A 14 -24.88 -1.85 8.98
C GLU A 14 -24.94 -1.84 10.51
N HIS A 15 -24.11 -2.66 11.18
CA HIS A 15 -24.04 -2.71 12.64
C HIS A 15 -23.63 -1.36 13.25
N VAL A 16 -22.59 -0.73 12.71
CA VAL A 16 -22.10 0.58 13.18
C VAL A 16 -23.15 1.68 13.01
N LEU A 17 -23.86 1.70 11.88
CA LEU A 17 -24.94 2.67 11.65
C LEU A 17 -26.09 2.49 12.64
N ALA A 18 -26.42 1.25 13.01
CA ALA A 18 -27.51 0.94 13.93
C ALA A 18 -27.13 1.19 15.41
N THR A 19 -25.90 0.88 15.80
CA THR A 19 -25.53 0.80 17.23
C THR A 19 -24.41 1.77 17.65
N GLN A 20 -23.75 2.44 16.71
CA GLN A 20 -22.55 3.28 16.93
C GLN A 20 -21.39 2.52 17.58
N THR A 21 -21.39 1.19 17.46
CA THR A 21 -20.39 0.30 18.06
C THR A 21 -19.90 -0.74 17.07
N LEU A 22 -18.72 -1.28 17.33
CA LEU A 22 -18.18 -2.41 16.59
C LEU A 22 -17.44 -3.34 17.56
N ILE A 23 -17.81 -4.61 17.55
CA ILE A 23 -17.16 -5.63 18.39
C ILE A 23 -15.85 -6.02 17.73
N GLN A 24 -14.74 -5.77 18.42
CA GLN A 24 -13.40 -6.14 17.98
C GLN A 24 -12.73 -7.07 19.01
N LYS A 25 -11.97 -8.04 18.50
CA LYS A 25 -11.01 -8.78 19.34
C LYS A 25 -9.75 -7.94 19.50
N PRO A 26 -9.06 -7.97 20.66
CA PRO A 26 -7.74 -7.37 20.79
C PRO A 26 -6.83 -7.84 19.66
N ALA A 27 -6.15 -6.90 19.02
CA ALA A 27 -5.18 -7.21 17.96
C ALA A 27 -3.81 -7.51 18.59
N LYS A 28 -3.04 -8.38 17.95
CA LYS A 28 -1.61 -8.49 18.16
C LYS A 28 -0.89 -7.34 17.46
N ASN A 29 0.34 -7.06 17.87
CA ASN A 29 1.18 -6.04 17.28
C ASN A 29 2.25 -6.68 16.39
N MET A 30 2.31 -6.26 15.13
CA MET A 30 3.37 -6.63 14.20
C MET A 30 4.15 -5.38 13.81
N ARG A 31 5.47 -5.52 13.72
CA ARG A 31 6.32 -4.46 13.16
C ARG A 31 6.97 -4.94 11.88
N ILE A 32 6.85 -4.13 10.82
CA ILE A 32 7.56 -4.36 9.57
C ILE A 32 8.51 -3.19 9.34
N THR A 33 9.80 -3.47 9.37
CA THR A 33 10.86 -2.47 9.19
C THR A 33 11.47 -2.59 7.81
N VAL A 34 11.38 -1.53 7.00
CA VAL A 34 12.04 -1.44 5.69
C VAL A 34 13.32 -0.61 5.86
N GLN A 35 14.46 -1.28 5.91
CA GLN A 35 15.77 -0.68 6.20
C GLN A 35 16.45 -0.15 4.94
N GLY A 36 17.10 1.00 5.07
CA GLY A 36 17.85 1.65 4.00
C GLY A 36 16.95 2.41 3.02
N LYS A 37 17.50 2.76 1.88
CA LYS A 37 16.83 3.56 0.84
C LYS A 37 16.37 2.69 -0.31
N VAL A 38 15.16 2.93 -0.78
CA VAL A 38 14.67 2.32 -2.01
C VAL A 38 15.36 2.94 -3.24
N ARG A 39 15.35 2.20 -4.33
CA ARG A 39 15.79 2.67 -5.64
C ARG A 39 14.86 3.77 -6.16
N PRO A 40 15.32 4.66 -7.03
CA PRO A 40 14.51 5.75 -7.58
C PRO A 40 13.28 5.29 -8.39
N ASP A 41 13.33 4.06 -8.91
CA ASP A 41 12.27 3.43 -9.71
C ASP A 41 11.25 2.62 -8.88
N VAL A 42 11.37 2.66 -7.54
CA VAL A 42 10.50 1.94 -6.61
C VAL A 42 9.55 2.91 -5.90
N THR A 43 8.27 2.61 -5.98
CA THR A 43 7.19 3.38 -5.35
C THR A 43 6.72 2.75 -4.03
N SER A 44 5.87 3.47 -3.28
CA SER A 44 5.21 2.92 -2.09
C SER A 44 4.37 1.68 -2.40
N LYS A 45 3.81 1.60 -3.61
CA LYS A 45 3.04 0.44 -4.07
C LYS A 45 3.93 -0.80 -4.19
N ASP A 46 5.14 -0.64 -4.70
CA ASP A 46 6.10 -1.75 -4.81
C ASP A 46 6.51 -2.25 -3.43
N ILE A 47 6.73 -1.33 -2.48
CA ILE A 47 7.07 -1.68 -1.09
C ILE A 47 5.97 -2.55 -0.48
N ILE A 48 4.72 -2.12 -0.54
CA ILE A 48 3.63 -2.88 0.11
C ILE A 48 3.33 -4.18 -0.64
N LEU A 49 3.46 -4.23 -1.96
CA LEU A 49 3.32 -5.47 -2.72
C LEU A 49 4.43 -6.47 -2.39
N GLN A 50 5.68 -6.02 -2.24
CA GLN A 50 6.77 -6.86 -1.76
C GLN A 50 6.48 -7.41 -0.36
N ILE A 51 5.96 -6.59 0.54
CA ILE A 51 5.56 -7.01 1.89
C ILE A 51 4.47 -8.08 1.80
N ILE A 52 3.40 -7.84 1.05
CA ILE A 52 2.29 -8.80 0.89
C ILE A 52 2.78 -10.10 0.23
N GLY A 53 3.66 -10.00 -0.76
CA GLY A 53 4.28 -11.17 -1.37
C GLY A 53 5.08 -12.00 -0.37
N HIS A 54 5.74 -11.34 0.59
CA HIS A 54 6.54 -12.00 1.63
C HIS A 54 5.69 -12.66 2.73
N ILE A 55 4.70 -11.94 3.27
CA ILE A 55 3.86 -12.45 4.36
C ILE A 55 2.63 -13.26 3.89
N GLY A 56 2.24 -13.11 2.64
CA GLY A 56 0.99 -13.64 2.09
C GLY A 56 -0.24 -12.81 2.50
N THR A 57 -1.39 -13.10 1.89
CA THR A 57 -2.67 -12.39 2.15
C THR A 57 -3.27 -12.70 3.52
N ALA A 58 -2.74 -13.66 4.25
CA ALA A 58 -3.17 -14.03 5.60
C ALA A 58 -2.11 -13.73 6.68
N GLY A 59 -0.92 -13.29 6.31
CA GLY A 59 0.19 -13.09 7.24
C GLY A 59 -0.09 -12.04 8.32
N GLY A 60 -0.84 -11.00 7.98
CA GLY A 60 -1.27 -9.97 8.92
C GLY A 60 -2.53 -10.28 9.72
N THR A 61 -3.10 -11.49 9.58
CA THR A 61 -4.39 -11.82 10.21
C THR A 61 -4.32 -11.74 11.73
N GLY A 62 -5.16 -10.89 12.29
CA GLY A 62 -5.23 -10.64 13.73
C GLY A 62 -4.24 -9.59 14.23
N TYR A 63 -3.41 -9.02 13.35
CA TYR A 63 -2.44 -7.99 13.70
C TYR A 63 -2.91 -6.57 13.33
N VAL A 64 -2.41 -5.61 14.09
CA VAL A 64 -2.19 -4.22 13.64
C VAL A 64 -0.71 -4.12 13.28
N ILE A 65 -0.42 -3.59 12.09
CA ILE A 65 0.95 -3.50 11.58
C ILE A 65 1.48 -2.08 11.74
N GLU A 66 2.60 -1.93 12.45
CA GLU A 66 3.40 -0.70 12.43
C GLU A 66 4.49 -0.84 11.36
N TYR A 67 4.49 0.10 10.41
CA TYR A 67 5.55 0.20 9.41
C TYR A 67 6.61 1.20 9.87
N ALA A 68 7.87 0.79 9.80
CA ALA A 68 9.01 1.55 10.27
C ALA A 68 10.21 1.43 9.32
N GLY A 69 11.29 2.13 9.63
CA GLY A 69 12.52 2.13 8.84
C GLY A 69 12.73 3.40 8.04
N GLU A 70 13.94 3.54 7.47
CA GLU A 70 14.33 4.73 6.71
C GLU A 70 13.45 4.90 5.47
N ALA A 71 13.27 3.82 4.70
CA ALA A 71 12.45 3.84 3.49
C ALA A 71 11.01 4.31 3.76
N ILE A 72 10.41 3.91 4.90
CA ILE A 72 9.06 4.33 5.27
C ILE A 72 9.01 5.81 5.68
N ARG A 73 10.01 6.28 6.43
CA ARG A 73 10.09 7.69 6.83
C ARG A 73 10.29 8.63 5.64
N ASP A 74 10.99 8.14 4.61
CA ASP A 74 11.27 8.93 3.40
C ASP A 74 10.06 9.11 2.49
N LEU A 75 9.02 8.28 2.62
CA LEU A 75 7.79 8.38 1.85
C LEU A 75 7.06 9.71 2.06
N SER A 76 6.37 10.16 1.01
CA SER A 76 5.33 11.18 1.10
C SER A 76 4.17 10.70 1.98
N MET A 77 3.27 11.62 2.37
CA MET A 77 2.05 11.23 3.10
C MET A 77 1.14 10.34 2.25
N GLU A 78 1.06 10.60 0.96
CA GLU A 78 0.34 9.79 -0.02
C GLU A 78 0.90 8.37 -0.09
N GLY A 79 2.23 8.23 -0.12
CA GLY A 79 2.91 6.93 -0.08
C GLY A 79 2.66 6.18 1.22
N ARG A 80 2.68 6.87 2.37
CA ARG A 80 2.35 6.28 3.68
C ARG A 80 0.90 5.81 3.74
N MET A 81 -0.04 6.60 3.20
CA MET A 81 -1.45 6.20 3.09
C MET A 81 -1.64 4.98 2.19
N THR A 82 -0.87 4.86 1.11
CA THR A 82 -0.89 3.67 0.24
C THR A 82 -0.50 2.42 1.03
N ILE A 83 0.60 2.46 1.78
CA ILE A 83 1.06 1.32 2.58
C ILE A 83 0.04 0.94 3.65
N CYS A 84 -0.44 1.90 4.44
CA CYS A 84 -1.41 1.64 5.50
C CYS A 84 -2.74 1.11 4.95
N ASN A 85 -3.21 1.65 3.82
CA ASN A 85 -4.46 1.23 3.19
C ASN A 85 -4.38 -0.24 2.71
N MET A 86 -3.26 -0.62 2.10
CA MET A 86 -3.06 -1.98 1.59
C MET A 86 -2.68 -3.02 2.66
N SER A 87 -2.59 -2.64 3.91
CA SER A 87 -2.40 -3.60 5.02
C SER A 87 -3.54 -4.63 5.10
N ILE A 88 -4.73 -4.24 4.66
CA ILE A 88 -5.92 -5.09 4.64
C ILE A 88 -5.73 -6.26 3.65
N GLU A 89 -5.10 -6.01 2.50
CA GLU A 89 -4.77 -7.04 1.51
C GLU A 89 -3.75 -8.06 2.03
N GLY A 90 -2.94 -7.67 3.01
CA GLY A 90 -2.07 -8.58 3.78
C GLY A 90 -2.79 -9.29 4.94
N GLY A 91 -4.11 -9.08 5.10
CA GLY A 91 -4.93 -9.68 6.15
C GLY A 91 -4.94 -8.92 7.48
N ALA A 92 -4.22 -7.81 7.58
CA ALA A 92 -4.14 -7.04 8.81
C ALA A 92 -5.44 -6.29 9.14
N ARG A 93 -5.66 -5.99 10.40
CA ARG A 93 -6.79 -5.17 10.84
C ARG A 93 -6.58 -3.69 10.55
N ALA A 94 -5.35 -3.22 10.68
CA ALA A 94 -4.96 -1.86 10.38
C ALA A 94 -3.45 -1.80 10.11
N GLY A 95 -3.04 -0.75 9.40
CA GLY A 95 -1.65 -0.35 9.28
C GLY A 95 -1.46 1.05 9.83
N LEU A 96 -0.32 1.31 10.45
CA LEU A 96 0.01 2.61 10.98
C LEU A 96 1.50 2.94 10.78
N ILE A 97 1.78 4.23 10.74
CA ILE A 97 3.13 4.80 10.70
C ILE A 97 3.17 5.90 11.74
N SER A 98 4.19 5.90 12.58
CA SER A 98 4.39 6.95 13.58
C SER A 98 4.39 8.34 12.94
N PRO A 99 3.67 9.33 13.51
CA PRO A 99 3.69 10.69 13.00
C PRO A 99 5.07 11.33 13.19
N ASP A 100 5.46 12.14 12.21
CA ASP A 100 6.70 12.91 12.20
C ASP A 100 6.47 14.29 11.57
N GLU A 101 7.53 15.05 11.33
CA GLU A 101 7.49 16.38 10.75
C GLU A 101 6.72 16.43 9.43
N LYS A 102 6.87 15.41 8.54
CA LYS A 102 6.09 15.35 7.29
C LYS A 102 4.59 15.25 7.56
N THR A 103 4.20 14.51 8.60
CA THR A 103 2.79 14.41 9.03
C THR A 103 2.29 15.76 9.52
N PHE A 104 3.09 16.46 10.32
CA PHE A 104 2.70 17.75 10.88
C PHE A 104 2.58 18.81 9.78
N GLU A 105 3.54 18.89 8.87
CA GLU A 105 3.51 19.78 7.71
C GLU A 105 2.31 19.50 6.81
N TYR A 106 1.98 18.23 6.57
CA TYR A 106 0.83 17.84 5.76
C TYR A 106 -0.50 18.29 6.35
N ILE A 107 -0.63 18.30 7.68
CA ILE A 107 -1.86 18.73 8.38
C ILE A 107 -1.96 20.25 8.48
N LYS A 108 -0.82 20.93 8.64
CA LYS A 108 -0.75 22.36 8.90
C LYS A 108 -1.50 23.18 7.86
N GLY A 109 -2.36 24.07 8.33
CA GLY A 109 -3.11 25.00 7.47
C GLY A 109 -4.30 24.38 6.73
N ARG A 110 -4.61 23.11 6.92
CA ARG A 110 -5.83 22.50 6.35
C ARG A 110 -7.08 23.05 7.06
N PRO A 111 -8.26 23.07 6.38
CA PRO A 111 -9.47 23.72 6.89
C PRO A 111 -9.87 23.31 8.31
N TYR A 112 -9.72 22.02 8.64
CA TYR A 112 -10.11 21.42 9.92
C TYR A 112 -8.93 21.13 10.86
N ALA A 113 -7.72 21.55 10.50
CA ALA A 113 -6.57 21.42 11.39
C ALA A 113 -6.70 22.39 12.56
N PRO A 114 -6.17 22.04 13.76
CA PRO A 114 -6.06 22.98 14.88
C PRO A 114 -5.32 24.26 14.45
N LYS A 115 -5.62 25.38 15.10
CA LYS A 115 -5.05 26.70 14.78
C LYS A 115 -4.57 27.41 16.06
N GLY A 116 -3.57 28.29 15.92
CA GLY A 116 -3.03 29.07 17.04
C GLY A 116 -2.54 28.16 18.17
N GLU A 117 -2.92 28.50 19.40
CA GLU A 117 -2.54 27.74 20.60
C GLU A 117 -2.98 26.27 20.59
N ASP A 118 -4.11 25.95 19.93
CA ASP A 118 -4.57 24.56 19.83
C ASP A 118 -3.67 23.74 18.88
N TRP A 119 -3.06 24.39 17.88
CA TRP A 119 -2.05 23.75 17.06
C TRP A 119 -0.80 23.38 17.87
N ASP A 120 -0.33 24.31 18.73
CA ASP A 120 0.86 24.08 19.53
C ASP A 120 0.64 22.94 20.54
N LYS A 121 -0.51 22.92 21.20
CA LYS A 121 -0.92 21.82 22.11
C LYS A 121 -1.03 20.48 21.37
N ALA A 122 -1.64 20.49 20.18
CA ALA A 122 -1.78 19.28 19.37
C ALA A 122 -0.40 18.77 18.92
N LEU A 123 0.49 19.66 18.47
CA LEU A 123 1.84 19.30 18.07
C LEU A 123 2.66 18.71 19.22
N GLU A 124 2.56 19.30 20.42
CA GLU A 124 3.20 18.77 21.62
C GLU A 124 2.70 17.35 21.94
N PHE A 125 1.39 17.12 21.87
CA PHE A 125 0.81 15.80 22.06
C PHE A 125 1.25 14.81 20.97
N TRP A 126 1.21 15.19 19.69
CA TRP A 126 1.56 14.28 18.59
C TRP A 126 3.02 13.84 18.64
N LYS A 127 3.92 14.66 19.16
CA LYS A 127 5.33 14.30 19.39
C LYS A 127 5.52 13.20 20.45
N THR A 128 4.50 12.90 21.26
CA THR A 128 4.53 11.80 22.24
C THR A 128 4.08 10.46 21.67
N LEU A 129 3.51 10.44 20.44
CA LEU A 129 2.93 9.24 19.83
C LEU A 129 3.90 8.25 19.19
N PRO A 130 5.15 8.60 18.82
CA PRO A 130 6.10 7.60 18.34
C PRO A 130 6.27 6.47 19.35
N THR A 131 6.33 5.25 18.82
CA THR A 131 6.50 4.05 19.63
C THR A 131 7.81 4.06 20.42
N GLU A 132 7.75 3.68 21.67
CA GLU A 132 8.91 3.61 22.55
C GLU A 132 9.93 2.57 22.04
N LYS A 133 11.23 2.82 22.33
CA LYS A 133 12.32 1.94 21.85
C LYS A 133 12.22 0.49 22.34
N ASN A 134 11.59 0.28 23.50
CA ASN A 134 11.45 -1.02 24.15
C ASN A 134 10.03 -1.62 23.97
N ALA A 135 9.24 -1.09 23.04
CA ALA A 135 7.91 -1.62 22.76
C ALA A 135 8.01 -3.11 22.34
N HIS A 136 7.09 -3.90 22.87
CA HIS A 136 7.02 -5.32 22.52
C HIS A 136 6.11 -5.53 21.30
N TYR A 137 6.60 -6.31 20.35
CA TYR A 137 5.82 -6.78 19.21
C TYR A 137 5.69 -8.31 19.28
N ASP A 138 4.53 -8.81 18.89
CA ASP A 138 4.30 -10.26 18.78
C ASP A 138 5.03 -10.85 17.57
N GLU A 139 5.28 -10.01 16.55
CA GLU A 139 5.99 -10.40 15.32
C GLU A 139 6.80 -9.20 14.80
N GLU A 140 8.04 -9.45 14.39
CA GLU A 140 8.90 -8.45 13.76
C GLU A 140 9.50 -8.98 12.46
N ILE A 141 9.35 -8.19 11.38
CA ILE A 141 9.87 -8.51 10.04
C ILE A 141 10.77 -7.38 9.59
N VAL A 142 11.94 -7.74 9.04
CA VAL A 142 12.89 -6.77 8.48
C VAL A 142 13.07 -7.06 6.99
N ILE A 143 12.88 -6.03 6.17
CA ILE A 143 13.07 -6.07 4.71
C ILE A 143 14.15 -5.06 4.34
N GLN A 144 15.09 -5.45 3.49
CA GLN A 144 16.08 -4.54 2.96
C GLN A 144 15.48 -3.77 1.78
N ALA A 145 15.51 -2.45 1.85
CA ALA A 145 14.98 -1.58 0.81
C ALA A 145 15.67 -1.77 -0.55
N SER A 146 16.97 -2.13 -0.53
CA SER A 146 17.77 -2.43 -1.73
C SER A 146 17.26 -3.62 -2.53
N ASP A 147 16.57 -4.55 -1.88
CA ASP A 147 16.10 -5.80 -2.49
C ASP A 147 14.71 -5.63 -3.15
N ILE A 148 14.07 -4.49 -2.89
CA ILE A 148 12.77 -4.17 -3.49
C ILE A 148 12.97 -3.67 -4.91
N LEU A 149 12.33 -4.35 -5.85
CA LEU A 149 12.28 -3.98 -7.27
C LEU A 149 10.85 -3.51 -7.61
N PRO A 150 10.66 -2.81 -8.74
CA PRO A 150 9.31 -2.54 -9.24
C PRO A 150 8.51 -3.84 -9.41
N GLN A 151 7.31 -3.87 -8.85
CA GLN A 151 6.49 -5.08 -8.69
C GLN A 151 5.29 -5.10 -9.65
N VAL A 152 4.91 -6.30 -10.05
CA VAL A 152 3.70 -6.57 -10.83
C VAL A 152 2.91 -7.67 -10.15
N THR A 153 1.62 -7.46 -9.94
CA THR A 153 0.68 -8.53 -9.61
C THR A 153 0.20 -9.18 -10.91
N TRP A 154 0.55 -10.43 -11.11
CA TRP A 154 0.28 -11.17 -12.34
C TRP A 154 -0.94 -12.11 -12.23
N GLY A 155 -1.43 -12.34 -11.01
CA GLY A 155 -2.47 -13.32 -10.73
C GLY A 155 -3.77 -12.70 -10.20
N THR A 156 -4.54 -13.48 -9.48
CA THR A 156 -5.86 -13.13 -8.94
C THR A 156 -5.82 -12.62 -7.50
N SER A 157 -4.63 -12.55 -6.92
CA SER A 157 -4.40 -12.13 -5.53
C SER A 157 -3.20 -11.17 -5.45
N PRO A 158 -3.20 -10.19 -4.55
CA PRO A 158 -2.06 -9.29 -4.35
C PRO A 158 -0.77 -10.00 -3.86
N GLN A 159 -0.86 -11.24 -3.38
CA GLN A 159 0.33 -12.06 -3.11
C GLN A 159 0.92 -12.71 -4.37
N ASP A 160 0.19 -12.71 -5.49
CA ASP A 160 0.69 -13.19 -6.79
C ASP A 160 1.55 -12.10 -7.44
N VAL A 161 2.64 -11.76 -6.80
CA VAL A 161 3.53 -10.66 -7.16
C VAL A 161 4.88 -11.18 -7.64
N ALA A 162 5.48 -10.47 -8.58
CA ALA A 162 6.83 -10.70 -9.04
C ALA A 162 7.48 -9.38 -9.51
N PRO A 163 8.82 -9.27 -9.49
CA PRO A 163 9.50 -8.13 -10.08
C PRO A 163 9.20 -7.99 -11.57
N ILE A 164 9.09 -6.75 -12.07
CA ILE A 164 8.79 -6.48 -13.50
C ILE A 164 9.79 -7.13 -14.47
N ASN A 165 11.03 -7.36 -14.04
CA ASN A 165 12.08 -8.05 -14.80
C ASN A 165 12.14 -9.55 -14.51
N GLY A 166 11.19 -10.07 -13.74
CA GLY A 166 11.10 -11.48 -13.36
C GLY A 166 10.25 -12.29 -14.33
N LYS A 167 9.90 -13.48 -13.87
CA LYS A 167 9.07 -14.45 -14.59
C LYS A 167 7.86 -14.83 -13.76
N ILE A 168 6.83 -15.28 -14.43
CA ILE A 168 5.68 -15.94 -13.81
C ILE A 168 6.17 -17.21 -13.10
N PRO A 169 5.84 -17.44 -11.83
CA PRO A 169 6.28 -18.62 -11.10
C PRO A 169 5.80 -19.94 -11.73
N ASP A 170 6.62 -20.99 -11.63
CA ASP A 170 6.20 -22.33 -12.00
C ASP A 170 5.53 -22.99 -10.78
N PRO A 171 4.25 -23.40 -10.87
CA PRO A 171 3.58 -24.11 -9.78
C PRO A 171 4.32 -25.36 -9.33
N LYS A 172 5.05 -26.02 -10.23
CA LYS A 172 5.80 -27.25 -9.91
C LYS A 172 6.95 -27.04 -8.94
N GLU A 173 7.46 -25.80 -8.87
CA GLU A 173 8.55 -25.41 -7.96
C GLU A 173 8.05 -25.00 -6.56
N ILE A 174 6.73 -25.01 -6.33
CA ILE A 174 6.12 -24.60 -5.05
C ILE A 174 5.84 -25.85 -4.21
N ASP A 175 6.45 -25.94 -3.04
CA ASP A 175 6.32 -27.10 -2.13
C ASP A 175 4.91 -27.18 -1.51
N ASP A 176 4.36 -26.06 -1.04
CA ASP A 176 3.03 -26.01 -0.43
C ASP A 176 1.94 -26.32 -1.46
N ILE A 177 1.21 -27.41 -1.24
CA ILE A 177 0.19 -27.90 -2.16
C ILE A 177 -0.97 -26.91 -2.36
N ASN A 178 -1.35 -26.17 -1.33
CA ASN A 178 -2.45 -25.21 -1.41
C ASN A 178 -2.01 -24.00 -2.23
N ARG A 179 -0.79 -23.50 -1.98
CA ARG A 179 -0.20 -22.41 -2.74
C ARG A 179 0.02 -22.81 -4.20
N ARG A 180 0.55 -24.00 -4.46
CA ARG A 180 0.71 -24.55 -5.80
C ARG A 180 -0.61 -24.55 -6.57
N ASN A 181 -1.67 -25.09 -5.98
CA ASN A 181 -2.99 -25.13 -6.60
C ASN A 181 -3.59 -23.73 -6.80
N ALA A 182 -3.34 -22.79 -5.89
CA ALA A 182 -3.78 -21.40 -6.05
C ALA A 182 -3.08 -20.72 -7.21
N VAL A 183 -1.75 -20.88 -7.34
CA VAL A 183 -0.96 -20.35 -8.44
C VAL A 183 -1.42 -20.95 -9.78
N GLN A 184 -1.65 -22.28 -9.85
CA GLN A 184 -2.15 -22.89 -11.07
C GLN A 184 -3.50 -22.32 -11.50
N ARG A 185 -4.44 -22.17 -10.57
CA ARG A 185 -5.74 -21.54 -10.88
C ARG A 185 -5.61 -20.09 -11.35
N SER A 186 -4.67 -19.32 -10.75
CA SER A 186 -4.39 -17.95 -11.20
C SER A 186 -3.84 -17.92 -12.62
N LEU A 187 -2.92 -18.83 -12.97
CA LEU A 187 -2.40 -18.96 -14.34
C LEU A 187 -3.51 -19.29 -15.34
N ASP A 188 -4.33 -20.29 -15.03
CA ASP A 188 -5.44 -20.71 -15.90
C ASP A 188 -6.45 -19.57 -16.10
N TYR A 189 -6.78 -18.82 -15.03
CA TYR A 189 -7.70 -17.70 -15.09
C TYR A 189 -7.16 -16.52 -15.90
N MET A 190 -5.88 -16.19 -15.72
CA MET A 190 -5.22 -15.06 -16.39
C MET A 190 -4.76 -15.42 -17.83
N GLY A 191 -4.79 -16.68 -18.20
CA GLY A 191 -4.28 -17.14 -19.49
C GLY A 191 -2.76 -16.97 -19.63
N LEU A 192 -2.01 -17.14 -18.53
CA LEU A 192 -0.56 -16.99 -18.47
C LEU A 192 0.12 -18.35 -18.39
N GLU A 193 1.37 -18.39 -18.86
CA GLU A 193 2.20 -19.59 -18.81
C GLU A 193 3.28 -19.50 -17.71
N ALA A 194 3.56 -20.63 -17.08
CA ALA A 194 4.67 -20.74 -16.13
C ALA A 194 6.00 -20.38 -16.82
N ASN A 195 6.90 -19.73 -16.10
CA ASN A 195 8.20 -19.27 -16.57
C ASN A 195 8.17 -18.19 -17.69
N GLN A 196 6.99 -17.68 -18.08
CA GLN A 196 6.86 -16.56 -19.01
C GLN A 196 7.49 -15.31 -18.41
N ASN A 197 8.30 -14.56 -19.18
CA ASN A 197 8.80 -13.27 -18.72
C ASN A 197 7.64 -12.26 -18.62
N ILE A 198 7.58 -11.52 -17.53
CA ILE A 198 6.52 -10.53 -17.30
C ILE A 198 6.53 -9.45 -18.39
N LYS A 199 7.70 -9.01 -18.84
CA LYS A 199 7.83 -7.99 -19.90
C LYS A 199 7.33 -8.43 -21.26
N ASP A 200 7.18 -9.73 -21.51
CA ASP A 200 6.74 -10.28 -22.80
C ASP A 200 5.20 -10.47 -22.82
N ILE A 201 4.51 -10.21 -21.71
CA ILE A 201 3.05 -10.30 -21.64
C ILE A 201 2.44 -9.17 -22.49
N LYS A 202 1.61 -9.54 -23.44
CA LYS A 202 0.88 -8.57 -24.28
C LYS A 202 -0.27 -7.97 -23.49
N ILE A 203 -0.43 -6.67 -23.64
CA ILE A 203 -1.48 -5.88 -22.98
C ILE A 203 -2.38 -5.29 -24.05
N ASP A 204 -3.69 -5.47 -23.93
CA ASP A 204 -4.69 -4.93 -24.86
C ASP A 204 -5.25 -3.60 -24.41
N ARG A 205 -5.25 -3.33 -23.09
CA ARG A 205 -5.79 -2.10 -22.49
C ARG A 205 -5.05 -1.73 -21.22
N VAL A 206 -4.89 -0.43 -20.97
CA VAL A 206 -4.37 0.14 -19.72
C VAL A 206 -5.48 0.87 -18.99
N PHE A 207 -5.61 0.57 -17.69
CA PHE A 207 -6.44 1.33 -16.76
C PHE A 207 -5.55 1.92 -15.67
N ILE A 208 -5.61 3.25 -15.50
CA ILE A 208 -4.84 3.98 -14.50
C ILE A 208 -5.81 4.63 -13.52
N GLY A 209 -5.74 4.21 -12.28
CA GLY A 209 -6.58 4.71 -11.20
C GLY A 209 -7.11 3.58 -10.33
N SER A 210 -7.25 3.85 -9.05
CA SER A 210 -7.82 2.93 -8.07
C SER A 210 -8.25 3.71 -6.82
N CYS A 211 -8.94 3.04 -5.88
CA CYS A 211 -9.28 3.63 -4.60
C CYS A 211 -8.03 3.97 -3.76
N THR A 212 -6.95 3.21 -3.91
CA THR A 212 -5.69 3.42 -3.19
C THR A 212 -4.76 4.38 -3.92
N ASN A 213 -4.62 4.22 -5.25
CA ASN A 213 -3.71 4.99 -6.11
C ASN A 213 -4.50 5.66 -7.24
N GLY A 214 -4.92 6.85 -7.02
CA GLY A 214 -5.63 7.72 -7.96
C GLY A 214 -5.53 9.17 -7.49
N ARG A 215 -4.53 9.46 -6.64
CA ARG A 215 -4.22 10.79 -6.14
C ARG A 215 -3.42 11.56 -7.18
N ILE A 216 -3.30 12.86 -7.00
CA ILE A 216 -2.54 13.70 -7.93
C ILE A 216 -1.07 13.28 -8.04
N GLU A 217 -0.45 12.81 -6.96
CA GLU A 217 0.92 12.29 -6.96
C GLU A 217 1.05 11.10 -7.91
N ASP A 218 0.11 10.15 -7.86
CA ASP A 218 0.10 8.98 -8.75
C ASP A 218 -0.02 9.38 -10.22
N LEU A 219 -0.89 10.35 -10.52
CA LEU A 219 -1.07 10.85 -11.90
C LEU A 219 0.18 11.59 -12.42
N ARG A 220 0.88 12.32 -11.56
CA ARG A 220 2.16 12.95 -11.90
C ARG A 220 3.24 11.94 -12.24
N GLU A 221 3.30 10.80 -11.51
CA GLU A 221 4.23 9.72 -11.85
C GLU A 221 3.89 9.09 -13.22
N VAL A 222 2.61 8.91 -13.52
CA VAL A 222 2.18 8.46 -14.86
C VAL A 222 2.61 9.48 -15.93
N ALA A 223 2.35 10.77 -15.71
CA ALA A 223 2.72 11.82 -16.65
C ALA A 223 4.21 11.81 -16.98
N LYS A 224 5.09 11.64 -15.99
CA LYS A 224 6.54 11.52 -16.20
C LYS A 224 6.91 10.34 -17.11
N VAL A 225 6.21 9.21 -16.98
CA VAL A 225 6.49 8.00 -17.79
C VAL A 225 6.04 8.19 -19.23
N VAL A 226 4.91 8.87 -19.48
CA VAL A 226 4.33 9.01 -20.81
C VAL A 226 4.74 10.28 -21.52
N GLU A 227 5.43 11.21 -20.87
CA GLU A 227 5.88 12.48 -21.43
C GLU A 227 6.59 12.29 -22.78
N GLY A 228 6.17 13.05 -23.78
CA GLY A 228 6.71 12.99 -25.14
C GLY A 228 6.38 11.70 -25.92
N ARG A 229 5.54 10.83 -25.41
CA ARG A 229 5.14 9.57 -26.04
C ARG A 229 3.67 9.61 -26.46
N LYS A 230 3.32 8.75 -27.42
CA LYS A 230 1.92 8.52 -27.81
C LYS A 230 1.49 7.15 -27.34
N VAL A 231 0.28 7.04 -26.81
CA VAL A 231 -0.33 5.75 -26.46
C VAL A 231 -0.54 4.93 -27.73
N THR A 232 -0.25 3.63 -27.63
CA THR A 232 -0.39 2.67 -28.75
C THR A 232 -1.52 1.67 -28.53
N ILE A 233 -2.11 1.68 -27.34
CA ILE A 233 -3.23 0.81 -26.94
C ILE A 233 -4.28 1.64 -26.19
N ASP A 234 -5.50 1.13 -26.11
CA ASP A 234 -6.57 1.77 -25.36
C ASP A 234 -6.15 2.03 -23.92
N SER A 235 -6.28 3.28 -23.49
CA SER A 235 -5.89 3.70 -22.14
C SER A 235 -6.98 4.54 -21.50
N MET A 236 -7.27 4.25 -20.23
CA MET A 236 -8.26 4.98 -19.43
C MET A 236 -7.59 5.44 -18.14
N ILE A 237 -7.76 6.74 -17.83
CA ILE A 237 -7.28 7.33 -16.57
C ILE A 237 -8.49 7.78 -15.77
N VAL A 238 -8.60 7.31 -14.53
CA VAL A 238 -9.69 7.65 -13.61
C VAL A 238 -9.11 8.26 -12.33
N PRO A 239 -9.16 9.59 -12.19
CA PRO A 239 -8.76 10.27 -10.97
C PRO A 239 -9.58 9.81 -9.76
N GLY A 240 -8.96 9.73 -8.59
CA GLY A 240 -9.59 9.24 -7.36
C GLY A 240 -10.71 10.14 -6.79
N SER A 241 -10.83 11.37 -7.27
CA SER A 241 -11.91 12.30 -6.90
C SER A 241 -12.06 13.41 -7.93
N GLY A 242 -13.19 14.13 -7.88
CA GLY A 242 -13.41 15.32 -8.70
C GLY A 242 -12.36 16.42 -8.46
N LEU A 243 -11.88 16.58 -7.22
CA LEU A 243 -10.82 17.53 -6.89
C LEU A 243 -9.47 17.15 -7.53
N VAL A 244 -9.13 15.87 -7.52
CA VAL A 244 -7.92 15.37 -8.19
C VAL A 244 -8.02 15.56 -9.70
N LYS A 245 -9.20 15.27 -10.27
CA LYS A 245 -9.46 15.51 -11.71
C LYS A 245 -9.25 16.97 -12.08
N GLU A 246 -9.89 17.88 -11.35
CA GLU A 246 -9.77 19.33 -11.57
C GLU A 246 -8.31 19.80 -11.47
N GLN A 247 -7.57 19.28 -10.48
CA GLN A 247 -6.16 19.61 -10.31
C GLN A 247 -5.31 19.07 -11.47
N ALA A 248 -5.53 17.83 -11.88
CA ALA A 248 -4.79 17.22 -12.99
C ALA A 248 -5.04 17.98 -14.31
N GLU A 249 -6.29 18.37 -14.59
CA GLU A 249 -6.64 19.16 -15.77
C GLU A 249 -6.01 20.57 -15.77
N LYS A 250 -5.75 21.15 -14.60
CA LYS A 250 -5.04 22.44 -14.48
C LYS A 250 -3.53 22.33 -14.64
N GLU A 251 -2.98 21.18 -14.28
CA GLU A 251 -1.53 20.93 -14.38
C GLU A 251 -1.10 20.47 -15.78
N GLY A 252 -2.04 20.03 -16.64
CA GLY A 252 -1.80 19.55 -18.02
C GLY A 252 -1.73 18.05 -18.10
#